data_acf54c2ba9cecf6ab4ba770b984ebd19
#
_entry.id   acf54c2ba9cecf6ab4ba770b984ebd19
#
_cell.length_a   1.000
_cell.length_b   1.000
_cell.length_c   1.000
_cell.angle_alpha   90.00
_cell.angle_beta   90.00
_cell.angle_gamma   90.00
#
_symmetry.space_group_name_H-M   'P 1'
#
loop_
_entity.id
_entity.type
_entity.pdbx_description
1 polymer ?
#
loop_
_entity_poly.entity_id
_entity_poly.type
_entity_poly.pdbx_seq_one_letter_code
_entity_poly.pdbx_strand_id
1 'polypeptide(L)'
;MMPHLISVNVGLPRDIAWRGKIVHTAVWKSPVQGRRMVRRLNVDGDRQGDLVGHGGEHRAVFVYQIDSYRYWESQLGRNDFTYGQFGENFTVDGLSDREVCIGDRYRIGGALFEVTQPRVTCYRVGIRMNEPRMAALLVEHHRPGFYFRVLEAGEIAAGNEIVKVSNGPEHMSIAEADALLYLPGHSPAQLERASRIPALLAGWRNSFQALLQQGSNDRQAKGNPGLSVVSSPIRLDGISPHAGATIDRESVSVFSLVLESADDKPLAVGLPGQFVVLRLHIQPGAPPVLRSYSLSNLPNTGHYRVSIKEEEKALRVRSCALE
;
A
#
# COMPACT_ATOMS: atom_id res chain seq x y z
N MET A 1 26.66 -14.49 -9.59
CA MET A 1 26.29 -15.47 -8.54
C MET A 1 24.86 -15.90 -8.83
N MET A 2 24.50 -17.18 -8.67
CA MET A 2 23.12 -17.64 -8.92
C MET A 2 22.21 -17.10 -7.82
N PRO A 3 20.98 -16.62 -8.17
CA PRO A 3 20.02 -16.19 -7.19
C PRO A 3 19.68 -17.31 -6.20
N HIS A 4 19.52 -16.99 -4.92
CA HIS A 4 19.20 -18.00 -3.91
C HIS A 4 18.30 -17.47 -2.78
N LEU A 5 17.59 -18.39 -2.13
CA LEU A 5 16.73 -18.12 -0.98
C LEU A 5 17.59 -18.04 0.29
N ILE A 6 17.76 -16.84 0.84
CA ILE A 6 18.55 -16.63 2.07
C ILE A 6 17.78 -17.10 3.30
N SER A 7 16.50 -16.71 3.40
CA SER A 7 15.68 -17.00 4.57
C SER A 7 14.23 -17.21 4.19
N VAL A 8 13.59 -18.15 4.87
CA VAL A 8 12.15 -18.34 4.90
C VAL A 8 11.62 -17.75 6.21
N ASN A 9 10.68 -16.82 6.11
CA ASN A 9 10.15 -16.11 7.25
C ASN A 9 8.63 -16.32 7.36
N VAL A 10 8.16 -16.61 8.56
CA VAL A 10 6.74 -16.81 8.84
C VAL A 10 6.31 -16.00 10.06
N GLY A 11 5.02 -15.69 10.14
CA GLY A 11 4.44 -14.98 11.27
C GLY A 11 2.94 -15.17 11.36
N LEU A 12 2.44 -15.23 12.58
CA LEU A 12 1.00 -15.25 12.83
C LEU A 12 0.48 -13.83 13.04
N PRO A 13 -0.78 -13.55 12.66
CA PRO A 13 -1.42 -12.29 12.97
C PRO A 13 -1.43 -12.00 14.46
N ARG A 14 -1.21 -10.74 14.79
CA ARG A 14 -1.28 -10.23 16.17
C ARG A 14 -1.85 -8.83 16.21
N ASP A 15 -2.38 -8.48 17.35
CA ASP A 15 -2.89 -7.15 17.61
C ASP A 15 -1.79 -6.27 18.19
N ILE A 16 -1.63 -5.08 17.66
CA ILE A 16 -0.69 -4.08 18.13
C ILE A 16 -1.40 -2.76 18.40
N ALA A 17 -1.06 -2.10 19.49
CA ALA A 17 -1.52 -0.75 19.77
C ALA A 17 -0.73 0.25 18.92
N TRP A 18 -1.44 1.09 18.15
CA TRP A 18 -0.83 2.13 17.35
C TRP A 18 -1.75 3.35 17.23
N ARG A 19 -1.25 4.52 17.66
CA ARG A 19 -1.99 5.79 17.65
C ARG A 19 -3.41 5.68 18.25
N GLY A 20 -3.55 4.99 19.38
CA GLY A 20 -4.82 4.79 20.08
C GLY A 20 -5.78 3.79 19.43
N LYS A 21 -5.35 3.05 18.41
CA LYS A 21 -6.12 1.98 17.76
C LYS A 21 -5.42 0.64 17.88
N ILE A 22 -6.19 -0.44 17.84
CA ILE A 22 -5.65 -1.79 17.67
C ILE A 22 -5.55 -2.08 16.17
N VAL A 23 -4.36 -2.49 15.74
CA VAL A 23 -4.08 -2.87 14.35
C VAL A 23 -3.79 -4.36 14.30
N HIS A 24 -4.67 -5.12 13.64
CA HIS A 24 -4.47 -6.55 13.37
C HIS A 24 -3.53 -6.74 12.19
N THR A 25 -2.41 -7.47 12.36
CA THR A 25 -1.39 -7.54 11.32
C THR A 25 -0.46 -8.75 11.49
N ALA A 26 -0.01 -9.30 10.36
CA ALA A 26 1.02 -10.34 10.27
C ALA A 26 2.35 -9.82 9.69
N VAL A 27 2.61 -8.51 9.77
CA VAL A 27 3.85 -7.91 9.23
C VAL A 27 5.10 -8.32 10.00
N TRP A 28 4.96 -8.81 11.22
CA TRP A 28 6.06 -9.37 12.02
C TRP A 28 6.30 -10.82 11.64
N LYS A 29 7.31 -11.04 10.81
CA LYS A 29 7.77 -12.37 10.43
C LYS A 29 9.15 -12.61 11.01
N SER A 30 9.45 -13.88 11.24
CA SER A 30 10.75 -14.32 11.78
C SER A 30 11.28 -15.50 10.97
N PRO A 31 12.61 -15.64 10.83
CA PRO A 31 13.24 -16.76 10.17
C PRO A 31 12.84 -18.10 10.79
N VAL A 32 12.64 -19.10 9.95
CA VAL A 32 12.40 -20.47 10.37
C VAL A 32 13.45 -21.40 9.79
N GLN A 33 13.83 -22.40 10.58
CA GLN A 33 14.81 -23.41 10.18
C GLN A 33 14.15 -24.60 9.49
N GLY A 34 14.91 -25.28 8.63
CA GLY A 34 14.48 -26.49 7.95
C GLY A 34 13.53 -26.22 6.79
N ARG A 35 13.01 -27.30 6.23
CA ARG A 35 12.09 -27.24 5.10
C ARG A 35 10.72 -26.74 5.50
N ARG A 36 10.07 -26.01 4.60
CA ARG A 36 8.68 -25.57 4.73
C ARG A 36 7.92 -25.88 3.46
N MET A 37 6.72 -26.39 3.63
CA MET A 37 5.79 -26.57 2.50
C MET A 37 5.21 -25.21 2.11
N VAL A 38 5.29 -24.88 0.84
CA VAL A 38 4.58 -23.75 0.26
C VAL A 38 3.32 -24.28 -0.41
N ARG A 39 2.19 -23.71 -0.05
CA ARG A 39 0.88 -24.06 -0.58
C ARG A 39 0.34 -22.91 -1.43
N ARG A 40 -0.78 -23.15 -2.10
CA ARG A 40 -1.42 -22.17 -3.01
C ARG A 40 -1.60 -20.77 -2.38
N LEU A 41 -1.84 -20.67 -1.10
CA LEU A 41 -2.18 -19.39 -0.43
C LEU A 41 -1.09 -18.86 0.50
N ASN A 42 -0.16 -19.68 0.95
CA ASN A 42 0.87 -19.27 1.92
C ASN A 42 1.99 -20.31 2.08
N VAL A 43 2.94 -19.97 2.95
CA VAL A 43 3.97 -20.88 3.50
C VAL A 43 3.43 -21.49 4.79
N ASP A 44 3.65 -22.79 5.03
CA ASP A 44 3.25 -23.44 6.28
C ASP A 44 3.89 -22.74 7.49
N GLY A 45 3.05 -22.39 8.46
CA GLY A 45 3.41 -21.62 9.65
C GLY A 45 3.19 -20.11 9.51
N ASP A 46 2.86 -19.63 8.31
CA ASP A 46 2.51 -18.25 8.06
C ASP A 46 0.99 -18.05 7.97
N ARG A 47 0.53 -16.84 8.34
CA ARG A 47 -0.86 -16.40 8.11
C ARG A 47 -0.91 -14.92 7.77
N GLN A 48 -1.94 -14.55 7.02
CA GLN A 48 -2.22 -13.15 6.68
C GLN A 48 -3.19 -12.55 7.69
N GLY A 49 -2.91 -11.34 8.17
CA GLY A 49 -3.76 -10.64 9.15
C GLY A 49 -4.94 -9.90 8.55
N ASP A 50 -4.91 -9.65 7.23
CA ASP A 50 -5.93 -8.91 6.51
C ASP A 50 -6.19 -9.63 5.18
N LEU A 51 -7.19 -10.49 5.17
CA LEU A 51 -7.51 -11.30 4.00
C LEU A 51 -8.14 -10.49 2.85
N VAL A 52 -8.77 -9.36 3.16
CA VAL A 52 -9.41 -8.50 2.14
C VAL A 52 -8.34 -7.66 1.41
N GLY A 53 -7.48 -6.99 2.17
CA GLY A 53 -6.47 -6.09 1.60
C GLY A 53 -5.17 -6.77 1.21
N HIS A 54 -4.79 -7.86 1.87
CA HIS A 54 -3.48 -8.51 1.71
C HIS A 54 -3.55 -10.01 1.44
N GLY A 55 -4.73 -10.59 1.31
CA GLY A 55 -4.95 -12.02 1.08
C GLY A 55 -5.06 -12.41 -0.40
N GLY A 56 -5.23 -13.74 -0.60
CA GLY A 56 -5.47 -14.35 -1.90
C GLY A 56 -4.21 -14.92 -2.57
N GLU A 57 -4.42 -15.72 -3.61
CA GLU A 57 -3.35 -16.46 -4.30
C GLU A 57 -2.30 -15.57 -4.96
N HIS A 58 -2.68 -14.39 -5.43
CA HIS A 58 -1.74 -13.42 -6.02
C HIS A 58 -0.80 -12.77 -5.02
N ARG A 59 -1.00 -13.00 -3.72
CA ARG A 59 -0.19 -12.50 -2.61
C ARG A 59 0.22 -13.62 -1.66
N ALA A 60 0.40 -14.83 -2.20
CA ALA A 60 0.71 -16.02 -1.42
C ALA A 60 2.05 -15.91 -0.69
N VAL A 61 3.05 -15.34 -1.35
CA VAL A 61 4.42 -15.21 -0.81
C VAL A 61 4.97 -13.83 -1.14
N PHE A 62 5.30 -13.06 -0.11
CA PHE A 62 5.99 -11.78 -0.28
C PHE A 62 7.50 -11.99 -0.30
N VAL A 63 8.17 -11.39 -1.29
CA VAL A 63 9.61 -11.52 -1.55
C VAL A 63 10.30 -10.18 -1.39
N TYR A 64 11.44 -10.17 -0.72
CA TYR A 64 12.27 -8.99 -0.57
C TYR A 64 13.75 -9.32 -0.69
N GLN A 65 14.52 -8.50 -1.42
CA GLN A 65 15.92 -8.78 -1.72
C GLN A 65 16.87 -8.22 -0.66
N ILE A 66 18.00 -8.90 -0.44
CA ILE A 66 19.00 -8.53 0.56
C ILE A 66 19.69 -7.20 0.24
N ASP A 67 19.87 -6.84 -1.05
CA ASP A 67 20.45 -5.55 -1.41
C ASP A 67 19.57 -4.36 -1.01
N SER A 68 18.25 -4.57 -0.94
CA SER A 68 17.36 -3.56 -0.38
C SER A 68 17.50 -3.43 1.13
N TYR A 69 17.85 -4.50 1.85
CA TYR A 69 18.20 -4.41 3.29
C TYR A 69 19.42 -3.52 3.49
N ARG A 70 20.52 -3.83 2.81
CA ARG A 70 21.78 -3.05 2.87
C ARG A 70 21.56 -1.59 2.50
N TYR A 71 20.75 -1.36 1.46
CA TYR A 71 20.36 -0.02 1.05
C TYR A 71 19.64 0.74 2.17
N TRP A 72 18.64 0.14 2.80
CA TRP A 72 17.86 0.78 3.86
C TRP A 72 18.64 0.93 5.16
N GLU A 73 19.51 -0.01 5.50
CA GLU A 73 20.44 0.16 6.63
C GLU A 73 21.30 1.41 6.46
N SER A 74 21.84 1.62 5.26
CA SER A 74 22.61 2.83 4.94
C SER A 74 21.75 4.09 4.95
N GLN A 75 20.58 4.08 4.32
CA GLN A 75 19.71 5.25 4.20
C GLN A 75 19.11 5.70 5.54
N LEU A 76 18.83 4.77 6.43
CA LEU A 76 18.22 5.04 7.73
C LEU A 76 19.23 5.11 8.87
N GLY A 77 20.52 4.89 8.59
CA GLY A 77 21.57 4.84 9.60
C GLY A 77 21.36 3.72 10.63
N ARG A 78 20.87 2.56 10.21
CA ARG A 78 20.50 1.42 11.07
C ARG A 78 21.32 0.20 10.73
N ASN A 79 21.47 -0.71 11.69
CA ASN A 79 22.16 -2.00 11.55
C ASN A 79 21.46 -3.13 12.33
N ASP A 80 20.19 -2.92 12.67
CA ASP A 80 19.41 -3.81 13.55
C ASP A 80 18.37 -4.65 12.79
N PHE A 81 18.45 -4.68 11.46
CA PHE A 81 17.49 -5.42 10.66
C PHE A 81 17.71 -6.93 10.77
N THR A 82 16.60 -7.64 10.88
CA THR A 82 16.54 -9.10 10.86
C THR A 82 15.72 -9.56 9.66
N TYR A 83 15.97 -10.75 9.11
CA TYR A 83 15.15 -11.27 8.03
C TYR A 83 13.68 -11.33 8.43
N GLY A 84 12.77 -10.98 7.51
CA GLY A 84 11.36 -10.73 7.81
C GLY A 84 11.06 -9.29 8.27
N GLN A 85 12.06 -8.40 8.26
CA GLN A 85 11.94 -7.01 8.73
C GLN A 85 10.90 -6.22 7.94
N PHE A 86 10.78 -6.44 6.65
CA PHE A 86 9.81 -5.77 5.79
C PHE A 86 8.47 -6.51 5.71
N GLY A 87 8.33 -7.62 6.44
CA GLY A 87 7.15 -8.49 6.44
C GLY A 87 7.17 -9.53 5.31
N GLU A 88 8.33 -9.76 4.69
CA GLU A 88 8.48 -10.72 3.62
C GLU A 88 8.55 -12.16 4.14
N ASN A 89 8.04 -13.08 3.31
CA ASN A 89 8.18 -14.52 3.52
C ASN A 89 9.53 -15.03 3.04
N PHE A 90 10.02 -14.50 1.93
CA PHE A 90 11.31 -14.87 1.36
C PHE A 90 12.26 -13.69 1.34
N THR A 91 13.37 -13.81 2.06
CA THR A 91 14.52 -12.94 1.86
C THR A 91 15.43 -13.62 0.84
N VAL A 92 15.72 -12.92 -0.28
CA VAL A 92 16.42 -13.50 -1.42
C VAL A 92 17.66 -12.69 -1.79
N ASP A 93 18.61 -13.32 -2.48
CA ASP A 93 19.71 -12.66 -3.17
C ASP A 93 19.53 -12.82 -4.68
N GLY A 94 19.84 -11.77 -5.44
CA GLY A 94 19.87 -11.79 -6.91
C GLY A 94 18.51 -11.62 -7.61
N LEU A 95 17.46 -11.17 -6.91
CA LEU A 95 16.15 -10.82 -7.51
C LEU A 95 15.84 -9.34 -7.29
N SER A 96 16.40 -8.48 -8.13
CA SER A 96 16.20 -7.04 -8.07
C SER A 96 14.80 -6.63 -8.56
N ASP A 97 14.14 -5.66 -7.89
CA ASP A 97 12.87 -5.07 -8.32
C ASP A 97 12.93 -4.47 -9.75
N ARG A 98 14.14 -4.12 -10.22
CA ARG A 98 14.37 -3.57 -11.57
C ARG A 98 14.50 -4.64 -12.65
N GLU A 99 14.79 -5.89 -12.28
CA GLU A 99 15.06 -7.00 -13.21
C GLU A 99 13.94 -8.04 -13.22
N VAL A 100 13.31 -8.24 -12.07
CA VAL A 100 12.17 -9.17 -11.95
C VAL A 100 10.97 -8.57 -12.64
N CYS A 101 10.40 -9.31 -13.61
CA CYS A 101 9.25 -8.88 -14.37
C CYS A 101 7.97 -9.61 -13.94
N ILE A 102 6.84 -8.93 -14.02
CA ILE A 102 5.53 -9.52 -13.73
C ILE A 102 5.23 -10.61 -14.76
N GLY A 103 4.85 -11.80 -14.26
CA GLY A 103 4.67 -13.01 -15.08
C GLY A 103 5.92 -13.87 -15.23
N ASP A 104 7.09 -13.41 -14.75
CA ASP A 104 8.27 -14.28 -14.66
C ASP A 104 7.96 -15.49 -13.78
N ARG A 105 8.49 -16.65 -14.14
CA ARG A 105 8.35 -17.87 -13.37
C ARG A 105 9.66 -18.35 -12.83
N TYR A 106 9.65 -18.77 -11.58
CA TYR A 106 10.82 -19.24 -10.86
C TYR A 106 10.55 -20.55 -10.16
N ARG A 107 11.51 -21.48 -10.23
CA ARG A 107 11.56 -22.69 -9.41
C ARG A 107 12.48 -22.48 -8.22
N ILE A 108 11.96 -22.79 -7.03
CA ILE A 108 12.71 -22.72 -5.76
C ILE A 108 12.42 -24.03 -5.02
N GLY A 109 13.45 -24.87 -4.84
CA GLY A 109 13.24 -26.20 -4.30
C GLY A 109 12.21 -27.00 -5.10
N GLY A 110 11.20 -27.56 -4.44
CA GLY A 110 10.11 -28.30 -5.07
C GLY A 110 8.98 -27.44 -5.62
N ALA A 111 8.92 -26.14 -5.35
CA ALA A 111 7.79 -25.28 -5.69
C ALA A 111 8.05 -24.47 -6.97
N LEU A 112 6.96 -24.16 -7.71
CA LEU A 112 6.97 -23.28 -8.88
C LEU A 112 6.14 -22.03 -8.58
N PHE A 113 6.73 -20.89 -8.85
CA PHE A 113 6.16 -19.57 -8.57
C PHE A 113 6.02 -18.72 -9.82
N GLU A 114 5.07 -17.79 -9.80
CA GLU A 114 4.92 -16.74 -10.80
C GLU A 114 4.83 -15.37 -10.12
N VAL A 115 5.57 -14.41 -10.64
CA VAL A 115 5.53 -13.01 -10.16
C VAL A 115 4.20 -12.37 -10.54
N THR A 116 3.52 -11.79 -9.58
CA THR A 116 2.17 -11.25 -9.82
C THR A 116 2.08 -9.75 -9.78
N GLN A 117 2.71 -9.11 -8.80
CA GLN A 117 2.57 -7.67 -8.58
C GLN A 117 3.64 -7.13 -7.65
N PRO A 118 3.93 -5.81 -7.71
CA PRO A 118 4.65 -5.12 -6.65
C PRO A 118 3.90 -5.20 -5.32
N ARG A 119 4.60 -5.03 -4.21
CA ARG A 119 3.96 -4.82 -2.93
C ARG A 119 3.10 -3.55 -2.96
N VAL A 120 1.85 -3.66 -2.54
CA VAL A 120 1.05 -2.49 -2.19
C VAL A 120 1.55 -2.00 -0.83
N THR A 121 2.29 -0.90 -0.83
CA THR A 121 2.86 -0.34 0.40
C THR A 121 1.77 0.26 1.28
N CYS A 122 1.86 0.04 2.58
CA CYS A 122 0.90 0.59 3.54
C CYS A 122 1.59 0.97 4.85
N TYR A 123 0.90 1.70 5.69
CA TYR A 123 1.41 2.19 6.97
C TYR A 123 1.93 1.09 7.93
N ARG A 124 1.52 -0.17 7.75
CA ARG A 124 1.98 -1.30 8.58
C ARG A 124 3.49 -1.53 8.48
N VAL A 125 4.10 -1.29 7.31
CA VAL A 125 5.56 -1.36 7.20
C VAL A 125 6.21 -0.23 7.98
N GLY A 126 5.63 0.96 7.99
CA GLY A 126 6.10 2.09 8.79
C GLY A 126 6.08 1.79 10.28
N ILE A 127 5.04 1.09 10.77
CA ILE A 127 4.98 0.64 12.16
C ILE A 127 6.10 -0.37 12.44
N ARG A 128 6.25 -1.39 11.59
CA ARG A 128 7.26 -2.45 11.76
C ARG A 128 8.67 -1.90 11.75
N MET A 129 8.92 -0.91 10.89
CA MET A 129 10.23 -0.27 10.71
C MET A 129 10.50 0.85 11.73
N ASN A 130 9.48 1.28 12.50
CA ASN A 130 9.52 2.49 13.30
C ASN A 130 9.95 3.73 12.48
N GLU A 131 9.55 3.76 11.21
CA GLU A 131 9.73 4.87 10.27
C GLU A 131 8.38 5.15 9.56
N PRO A 132 7.64 6.16 10.01
CA PRO A 132 6.30 6.45 9.47
C PRO A 132 6.26 6.71 7.95
N ARG A 133 7.38 7.19 7.37
CA ARG A 133 7.50 7.46 5.94
C ARG A 133 7.88 6.22 5.13
N MET A 134 8.13 5.08 5.77
CA MET A 134 8.68 3.91 5.09
C MET A 134 7.86 3.49 3.87
N ALA A 135 6.53 3.59 3.92
CA ALA A 135 5.67 3.26 2.78
C ALA A 135 5.96 4.16 1.55
N ALA A 136 6.15 5.46 1.77
CA ALA A 136 6.50 6.40 0.71
C ALA A 136 7.93 6.20 0.20
N LEU A 137 8.88 5.96 1.11
CA LEU A 137 10.28 5.71 0.77
C LEU A 137 10.44 4.47 -0.12
N LEU A 138 9.70 3.38 0.14
CA LEU A 138 9.73 2.18 -0.69
C LEU A 138 9.35 2.47 -2.16
N VAL A 139 8.35 3.31 -2.37
CA VAL A 139 7.90 3.75 -3.70
C VAL A 139 8.92 4.71 -4.33
N GLU A 140 9.31 5.75 -3.61
CA GLU A 140 10.23 6.78 -4.09
C GLU A 140 11.57 6.21 -4.55
N HIS A 141 12.07 5.21 -3.85
CA HIS A 141 13.34 4.57 -4.15
C HIS A 141 13.20 3.30 -5.03
N HIS A 142 12.01 3.01 -5.53
CA HIS A 142 11.73 1.85 -6.41
C HIS A 142 12.16 0.51 -5.80
N ARG A 143 11.90 0.33 -4.50
CA ARG A 143 12.26 -0.89 -3.75
C ARG A 143 11.07 -1.47 -2.99
N PRO A 144 9.90 -1.69 -3.64
CA PRO A 144 8.71 -2.17 -2.95
C PRO A 144 8.81 -3.63 -2.52
N GLY A 145 9.59 -4.45 -3.24
CA GLY A 145 9.46 -5.91 -3.22
C GLY A 145 8.23 -6.38 -4.00
N PHE A 146 8.05 -7.68 -4.10
CA PHE A 146 7.01 -8.23 -4.96
C PHE A 146 6.37 -9.51 -4.39
N TYR A 147 5.24 -9.89 -4.97
CA TYR A 147 4.55 -11.11 -4.61
C TYR A 147 4.72 -12.21 -5.66
N PHE A 148 4.82 -13.43 -5.14
CA PHE A 148 4.61 -14.64 -5.91
C PHE A 148 3.21 -15.22 -5.66
N ARG A 149 2.59 -15.76 -6.71
CA ARG A 149 1.61 -16.83 -6.58
C ARG A 149 2.26 -18.19 -6.75
N VAL A 150 1.69 -19.20 -6.16
CA VAL A 150 2.20 -20.57 -6.21
C VAL A 150 1.48 -21.31 -7.33
N LEU A 151 2.22 -21.74 -8.34
CA LEU A 151 1.70 -22.56 -9.44
C LEU A 151 1.75 -24.05 -9.10
N GLU A 152 2.87 -24.49 -8.49
CA GLU A 152 3.06 -25.84 -7.99
C GLU A 152 3.50 -25.74 -6.53
N ALA A 153 2.75 -26.42 -5.65
CA ALA A 153 3.11 -26.53 -4.24
C ALA A 153 4.35 -27.42 -4.07
N GLY A 154 5.19 -27.10 -3.10
CA GLY A 154 6.39 -27.88 -2.86
C GLY A 154 7.16 -27.43 -1.63
N GLU A 155 8.12 -28.22 -1.22
CA GLU A 155 9.03 -27.88 -0.11
C GLU A 155 10.15 -26.96 -0.55
N ILE A 156 10.42 -25.96 0.29
CA ILE A 156 11.52 -25.02 0.12
C ILE A 156 12.33 -24.91 1.42
N ALA A 157 13.58 -24.48 1.31
CA ALA A 157 14.45 -24.20 2.45
C ALA A 157 15.40 -23.05 2.13
N ALA A 158 15.90 -22.38 3.17
CA ALA A 158 17.04 -21.49 3.02
C ALA A 158 18.21 -22.23 2.34
N GLY A 159 18.93 -21.54 1.45
CA GLY A 159 19.98 -22.09 0.60
C GLY A 159 19.50 -22.67 -0.73
N ASN A 160 18.18 -22.81 -0.97
CA ASN A 160 17.71 -23.24 -2.28
C ASN A 160 18.07 -22.21 -3.37
N GLU A 161 18.56 -22.73 -4.49
CA GLU A 161 18.76 -21.96 -5.71
C GLU A 161 17.42 -21.48 -6.26
N ILE A 162 17.42 -20.29 -6.86
CA ILE A 162 16.24 -19.69 -7.51
C ILE A 162 16.50 -19.73 -9.02
N VAL A 163 15.80 -20.62 -9.73
CA VAL A 163 15.98 -20.84 -11.16
C VAL A 163 14.86 -20.17 -11.92
N LYS A 164 15.18 -19.22 -12.80
CA LYS A 164 14.19 -18.63 -13.72
C LYS A 164 13.78 -19.65 -14.78
N VAL A 165 12.50 -19.97 -14.86
CA VAL A 165 11.94 -20.97 -15.78
C VAL A 165 11.41 -20.31 -17.06
N SER A 166 10.78 -19.15 -16.95
CA SER A 166 10.27 -18.40 -18.09
C SER A 166 10.15 -16.91 -17.78
N ASN A 167 10.16 -16.11 -18.83
CA ASN A 167 9.93 -14.67 -18.75
C ASN A 167 8.43 -14.35 -18.79
N GLY A 168 8.03 -13.28 -18.15
CA GLY A 168 6.70 -12.69 -18.28
C GLY A 168 6.49 -12.09 -19.70
N PRO A 169 5.25 -12.06 -20.19
CA PRO A 169 4.96 -11.74 -21.59
C PRO A 169 5.29 -10.28 -21.99
N GLU A 170 5.13 -9.34 -21.08
CA GLU A 170 5.29 -7.92 -21.36
C GLU A 170 6.62 -7.34 -20.86
N HIS A 171 7.47 -8.15 -20.26
CA HIS A 171 8.78 -7.74 -19.70
C HIS A 171 8.72 -6.46 -18.85
N MET A 172 7.62 -6.26 -18.10
CA MET A 172 7.46 -5.12 -17.20
C MET A 172 8.03 -5.45 -15.83
N SER A 173 9.04 -4.71 -15.42
CA SER A 173 9.67 -4.92 -14.10
C SER A 173 8.75 -4.50 -12.95
N ILE A 174 9.06 -5.01 -11.77
CA ILE A 174 8.37 -4.63 -10.53
C ILE A 174 8.51 -3.12 -10.28
N ALA A 175 9.71 -2.58 -10.44
CA ALA A 175 9.98 -1.16 -10.27
C ALA A 175 9.21 -0.29 -11.28
N GLU A 176 9.12 -0.71 -12.56
CA GLU A 176 8.32 0.00 -13.57
C GLU A 176 6.84 0.00 -13.22
N ALA A 177 6.27 -1.16 -12.87
CA ALA A 177 4.85 -1.27 -12.54
C ALA A 177 4.48 -0.46 -11.29
N ASP A 178 5.33 -0.46 -10.27
CA ASP A 178 5.16 0.32 -9.04
C ASP A 178 5.19 1.83 -9.34
N ALA A 179 6.21 2.28 -10.06
CA ALA A 179 6.35 3.68 -10.48
C ALA A 179 5.15 4.13 -11.34
N LEU A 180 4.71 3.28 -12.25
CA LEU A 180 3.59 3.56 -13.14
C LEU A 180 2.26 3.78 -12.40
N LEU A 181 2.07 3.16 -11.22
CA LEU A 181 0.88 3.36 -10.41
C LEU A 181 0.99 4.57 -9.47
N TYR A 182 2.16 4.76 -8.87
CA TYR A 182 2.31 5.67 -7.73
C TYR A 182 3.03 6.98 -8.03
N LEU A 183 3.86 7.02 -9.05
CA LEU A 183 4.62 8.22 -9.40
C LEU A 183 3.95 8.98 -10.57
N PRO A 184 4.18 10.29 -10.69
CA PRO A 184 3.66 11.08 -11.81
C PRO A 184 4.40 10.78 -13.13
N GLY A 185 3.79 11.15 -14.26
CA GLY A 185 4.46 11.14 -15.56
C GLY A 185 4.41 9.81 -16.32
N HIS A 186 3.40 8.99 -16.08
CA HIS A 186 3.23 7.72 -16.79
C HIS A 186 2.86 7.88 -18.26
N SER A 187 3.48 7.08 -19.10
CA SER A 187 3.20 6.99 -20.53
C SER A 187 1.93 6.16 -20.77
N PRO A 188 0.98 6.61 -21.63
CA PRO A 188 -0.16 5.80 -22.05
C PRO A 188 0.24 4.43 -22.58
N ALA A 189 1.29 4.33 -23.37
CA ALA A 189 1.79 3.06 -23.91
C ALA A 189 2.25 2.10 -22.80
N GLN A 190 2.84 2.61 -21.73
CA GLN A 190 3.22 1.78 -20.57
C GLN A 190 2.00 1.33 -19.77
N LEU A 191 0.99 2.19 -19.60
CA LEU A 191 -0.26 1.83 -18.94
C LEU A 191 -1.03 0.75 -19.72
N GLU A 192 -1.08 0.86 -21.06
CA GLU A 192 -1.65 -0.17 -21.92
C GLU A 192 -0.88 -1.49 -21.79
N ARG A 193 0.46 -1.45 -21.85
CA ARG A 193 1.32 -2.62 -21.66
C ARG A 193 1.04 -3.31 -20.32
N ALA A 194 0.97 -2.56 -19.23
CA ALA A 194 0.68 -3.06 -17.90
C ALA A 194 -0.71 -3.72 -17.81
N SER A 195 -1.72 -3.13 -18.45
CA SER A 195 -3.10 -3.63 -18.40
C SER A 195 -3.28 -4.98 -19.12
N ARG A 196 -2.37 -5.34 -20.04
CA ARG A 196 -2.38 -6.62 -20.77
C ARG A 196 -1.74 -7.79 -20.01
N ILE A 197 -1.04 -7.54 -18.89
CA ILE A 197 -0.32 -8.60 -18.15
C ILE A 197 -1.32 -9.55 -17.46
N PRO A 198 -1.42 -10.82 -17.85
CA PRO A 198 -2.43 -11.74 -17.27
C PRO A 198 -2.13 -12.08 -15.80
N ALA A 199 -0.84 -12.16 -15.43
CA ALA A 199 -0.40 -12.50 -14.08
C ALA A 199 -0.74 -11.40 -13.04
N LEU A 200 -0.91 -10.15 -13.51
CA LEU A 200 -1.20 -9.01 -12.64
C LEU A 200 -2.62 -9.11 -12.07
N LEU A 201 -2.76 -8.84 -10.77
CA LEU A 201 -4.07 -8.82 -10.09
C LEU A 201 -5.04 -7.85 -10.78
N ALA A 202 -6.31 -8.24 -10.89
CA ALA A 202 -7.35 -7.45 -11.55
C ALA A 202 -7.43 -6.00 -11.02
N GLY A 203 -7.27 -5.79 -9.70
CA GLY A 203 -7.26 -4.44 -9.10
C GLY A 203 -6.17 -3.53 -9.66
N TRP A 204 -4.97 -4.04 -9.91
CA TRP A 204 -3.88 -3.30 -10.54
C TRP A 204 -4.22 -2.95 -12.00
N ARG A 205 -4.73 -3.92 -12.78
CA ARG A 205 -5.13 -3.69 -14.18
C ARG A 205 -6.22 -2.62 -14.28
N ASN A 206 -7.23 -2.70 -13.40
CA ASN A 206 -8.29 -1.71 -13.33
C ASN A 206 -7.75 -0.30 -13.00
N SER A 207 -6.77 -0.21 -12.10
CA SER A 207 -6.12 1.06 -11.77
C SER A 207 -5.38 1.65 -12.97
N PHE A 208 -4.64 0.84 -13.73
CA PHE A 208 -3.97 1.29 -14.95
C PHE A 208 -4.96 1.72 -16.04
N GLN A 209 -6.06 1.01 -16.20
CA GLN A 209 -7.14 1.40 -17.13
C GLN A 209 -7.80 2.72 -16.72
N ALA A 210 -8.01 2.94 -15.43
CA ALA A 210 -8.54 4.21 -14.93
C ALA A 210 -7.57 5.37 -15.19
N LEU A 211 -6.26 5.17 -15.01
CA LEU A 211 -5.24 6.16 -15.33
C LEU A 211 -5.20 6.48 -16.83
N LEU A 212 -5.36 5.48 -17.71
CA LEU A 212 -5.48 5.68 -19.16
C LEU A 212 -6.68 6.56 -19.53
N GLN A 213 -7.82 6.32 -18.90
CA GLN A 213 -9.03 7.14 -19.13
C GLN A 213 -8.88 8.58 -18.64
N GLN A 214 -8.16 8.78 -17.53
CA GLN A 214 -7.87 10.11 -16.98
C GLN A 214 -6.86 10.89 -17.86
N GLY A 215 -5.82 10.24 -18.36
CA GLY A 215 -4.76 10.83 -19.15
C GLY A 215 -5.20 11.37 -20.50
N SER A 216 -6.39 10.97 -20.99
CA SER A 216 -7.02 11.60 -22.18
C SER A 216 -7.49 13.03 -21.90
N ASN A 217 -7.66 13.43 -20.65
CA ASN A 217 -8.22 14.72 -20.26
C ASN A 217 -7.23 15.67 -19.55
N ASP A 218 -6.06 15.19 -19.09
CA ASP A 218 -5.15 16.02 -18.30
C ASP A 218 -3.67 15.69 -18.56
N ARG A 219 -2.93 16.65 -19.17
CA ARG A 219 -1.48 16.52 -19.44
C ARG A 219 -0.61 16.57 -18.18
N GLN A 220 -1.20 16.62 -17.00
CA GLN A 220 -0.55 16.59 -15.70
C GLN A 220 -1.11 15.47 -14.81
N ALA A 221 -1.12 14.23 -15.29
CA ALA A 221 -1.47 13.10 -14.46
C ALA A 221 -0.51 13.02 -13.25
N LYS A 222 -0.99 13.48 -12.10
CA LYS A 222 -0.32 13.31 -10.82
C LYS A 222 -0.49 11.85 -10.42
N GLY A 223 0.61 11.17 -10.06
CA GLY A 223 0.56 9.81 -9.52
C GLY A 223 -0.39 9.69 -8.33
N ASN A 224 -0.61 8.48 -7.82
CA ASN A 224 -1.51 8.28 -6.68
C ASN A 224 -1.05 9.08 -5.46
N PRO A 225 -1.67 10.23 -5.12
CA PRO A 225 -1.21 11.13 -4.07
C PRO A 225 -1.32 10.54 -2.66
N GLY A 226 -1.98 9.38 -2.52
CA GLY A 226 -2.09 8.68 -1.23
C GLY A 226 -0.81 8.01 -0.75
N LEU A 227 0.20 7.84 -1.64
CA LEU A 227 1.47 7.19 -1.31
C LEU A 227 2.68 8.01 -1.76
N SER A 228 2.53 8.87 -2.76
CA SER A 228 3.58 9.79 -3.18
C SER A 228 3.60 10.99 -2.25
N VAL A 229 4.67 11.12 -1.52
CA VAL A 229 5.00 12.26 -0.67
C VAL A 229 4.10 12.37 0.57
N VAL A 230 4.69 12.20 1.72
CA VAL A 230 4.31 13.02 2.87
C VAL A 230 4.74 14.46 2.53
N SER A 231 4.21 15.01 1.44
CA SER A 231 4.09 16.43 1.32
C SER A 231 3.23 16.86 2.49
N SER A 232 3.65 17.90 3.16
CA SER A 232 2.85 18.61 4.16
C SER A 232 1.40 18.57 3.71
N PRO A 233 0.44 18.25 4.61
CA PRO A 233 -0.97 18.23 4.23
C PRO A 233 -1.23 19.48 3.41
N ILE A 234 -1.88 19.33 2.25
CA ILE A 234 -2.29 20.49 1.46
C ILE A 234 -3.03 21.35 2.46
N ARG A 235 -2.42 22.44 2.89
CA ARG A 235 -3.15 23.47 3.60
C ARG A 235 -4.14 23.99 2.57
N LEU A 236 -5.36 23.58 2.68
CA LEU A 236 -6.47 24.29 2.08
C LEU A 236 -6.60 25.55 2.92
N ASP A 237 -5.75 26.54 2.65
CA ASP A 237 -5.93 27.88 3.15
C ASP A 237 -7.27 28.34 2.54
N GLY A 238 -8.32 28.41 3.36
CA GLY A 238 -9.61 28.85 2.92
C GLY A 238 -10.80 27.99 3.34
N ILE A 239 -10.64 26.82 3.94
CA ILE A 239 -11.76 26.12 4.58
C ILE A 239 -11.77 26.50 6.05
N SER A 240 -12.73 27.37 6.42
CA SER A 240 -13.04 27.69 7.82
C SER A 240 -14.03 26.69 8.38
N PRO A 241 -13.89 26.25 9.64
CA PRO A 241 -14.89 25.40 10.29
C PRO A 241 -16.28 26.07 10.42
N HIS A 242 -16.40 27.37 10.14
CA HIS A 242 -17.61 28.16 10.30
C HIS A 242 -18.40 28.41 9.02
N ALA A 243 -17.93 27.97 7.87
CA ALA A 243 -18.65 28.24 6.63
C ALA A 243 -19.26 26.94 6.07
N GLY A 244 -20.56 26.80 6.22
CA GLY A 244 -21.39 25.95 5.39
C GLY A 244 -21.21 24.43 5.53
N ALA A 245 -20.85 23.91 6.73
CA ALA A 245 -20.85 22.46 6.93
C ALA A 245 -22.28 21.98 7.18
N THR A 246 -22.86 21.26 6.21
CA THR A 246 -24.11 20.52 6.42
C THR A 246 -23.81 19.12 6.93
N ILE A 247 -24.60 18.66 7.89
CA ILE A 247 -24.52 17.29 8.42
C ILE A 247 -25.76 16.54 7.99
N ASP A 248 -25.60 15.56 7.12
CA ASP A 248 -26.67 14.71 6.65
C ASP A 248 -26.59 13.34 7.30
N ARG A 249 -27.68 12.88 7.90
CA ARG A 249 -27.72 11.55 8.51
C ARG A 249 -28.08 10.51 7.45
N GLU A 250 -27.15 9.60 7.16
CA GLU A 250 -27.32 8.56 6.13
C GLU A 250 -27.91 7.26 6.71
N SER A 251 -27.59 6.96 7.98
CA SER A 251 -28.11 5.78 8.68
C SER A 251 -28.06 5.97 10.19
N VAL A 252 -28.42 4.93 10.94
CA VAL A 252 -28.37 4.94 12.42
C VAL A 252 -26.98 5.29 12.95
N SER A 253 -25.93 4.89 12.23
CA SER A 253 -24.54 5.03 12.68
C SER A 253 -23.64 5.76 11.69
N VAL A 254 -24.16 6.29 10.57
CA VAL A 254 -23.37 7.01 9.57
C VAL A 254 -23.98 8.37 9.30
N PHE A 255 -23.17 9.40 9.33
CA PHE A 255 -23.52 10.74 8.87
C PHE A 255 -22.49 11.25 7.87
N SER A 256 -22.89 12.12 6.97
CA SER A 256 -22.04 12.82 6.04
C SER A 256 -21.83 14.25 6.49
N LEU A 257 -20.62 14.73 6.32
CA LEU A 257 -20.24 16.12 6.48
C LEU A 257 -19.92 16.69 5.10
N VAL A 258 -20.66 17.70 4.68
CA VAL A 258 -20.42 18.44 3.45
C VAL A 258 -19.64 19.71 3.80
N LEU A 259 -18.47 19.87 3.18
CA LEU A 259 -17.53 20.96 3.42
C LEU A 259 -17.51 21.87 2.18
N GLU A 260 -17.75 23.13 2.37
CA GLU A 260 -17.71 24.16 1.34
C GLU A 260 -16.57 25.16 1.59
N SER A 261 -16.19 25.91 0.56
CA SER A 261 -15.18 26.95 0.70
C SER A 261 -15.70 28.10 1.54
N ALA A 262 -14.92 28.56 2.51
CA ALA A 262 -15.28 29.69 3.36
C ALA A 262 -15.08 31.06 2.69
N ASP A 263 -14.27 31.11 1.67
CA ASP A 263 -13.87 32.36 0.98
C ASP A 263 -14.33 32.40 -0.48
N ASP A 264 -15.35 31.60 -0.82
CA ASP A 264 -15.95 31.47 -2.16
C ASP A 264 -14.94 31.11 -3.28
N LYS A 265 -13.72 30.75 -2.92
CA LYS A 265 -12.77 30.25 -3.91
C LYS A 265 -13.12 28.83 -4.32
N PRO A 266 -12.91 28.45 -5.59
CA PRO A 266 -13.17 27.10 -6.03
C PRO A 266 -12.28 26.10 -5.27
N LEU A 267 -12.90 25.08 -4.72
CA LEU A 267 -12.18 23.96 -4.10
C LEU A 267 -11.40 23.18 -5.16
N ALA A 268 -10.24 22.67 -4.79
CA ALA A 268 -9.51 21.78 -5.65
C ALA A 268 -10.37 20.53 -5.96
N VAL A 269 -10.33 20.09 -7.22
CA VAL A 269 -11.10 18.91 -7.63
C VAL A 269 -10.65 17.69 -6.86
N GLY A 270 -11.56 17.11 -6.06
CA GLY A 270 -11.30 15.86 -5.36
C GLY A 270 -11.30 14.68 -6.32
N LEU A 271 -10.25 13.86 -6.30
CA LEU A 271 -10.13 12.66 -7.11
C LEU A 271 -10.54 11.41 -6.30
N PRO A 272 -11.05 10.35 -6.96
CA PRO A 272 -11.34 9.09 -6.29
C PRO A 272 -10.14 8.55 -5.52
N GLY A 273 -10.36 8.16 -4.25
CA GLY A 273 -9.30 7.68 -3.37
C GLY A 273 -8.54 8.76 -2.59
N GLN A 274 -8.81 10.03 -2.82
CA GLN A 274 -8.29 11.12 -1.99
C GLN A 274 -9.01 11.22 -0.65
N PHE A 275 -8.33 11.86 0.30
CA PHE A 275 -8.86 12.13 1.63
C PHE A 275 -8.57 13.58 2.04
N VAL A 276 -9.36 14.10 2.95
CA VAL A 276 -9.13 15.37 3.64
C VAL A 276 -8.67 15.10 5.05
N VAL A 277 -7.80 15.97 5.57
CA VAL A 277 -7.42 15.97 6.98
C VAL A 277 -8.15 17.12 7.66
N LEU A 278 -9.12 16.78 8.50
CA LEU A 278 -9.83 17.77 9.30
C LEU A 278 -9.04 18.08 10.56
N ARG A 279 -8.85 19.37 10.84
CA ARG A 279 -8.33 19.86 12.12
C ARG A 279 -9.53 20.25 12.98
N LEU A 280 -9.81 19.43 13.99
CA LEU A 280 -10.98 19.59 14.85
C LEU A 280 -10.55 20.22 16.20
N HIS A 281 -11.13 21.34 16.56
CA HIS A 281 -11.01 21.94 17.88
C HIS A 281 -12.18 21.44 18.73
N ILE A 282 -11.97 20.42 19.55
CA ILE A 282 -13.02 19.77 20.34
C ILE A 282 -13.29 20.51 21.65
N GLN A 283 -12.26 21.15 22.21
CA GLN A 283 -12.35 21.90 23.45
C GLN A 283 -11.56 23.20 23.35
N PRO A 284 -12.04 24.33 23.88
CA PRO A 284 -11.28 25.57 23.93
C PRO A 284 -9.96 25.37 24.69
N GLY A 285 -8.84 25.79 24.09
CA GLY A 285 -7.51 25.70 24.69
C GLY A 285 -6.82 24.33 24.62
N ALA A 286 -7.50 23.27 24.15
CA ALA A 286 -6.88 21.97 23.89
C ALA A 286 -6.21 21.94 22.51
N PRO A 287 -5.13 21.15 22.33
CA PRO A 287 -4.53 20.95 21.01
C PRO A 287 -5.56 20.37 20.02
N PRO A 288 -5.54 20.81 18.75
CA PRO A 288 -6.47 20.32 17.75
C PRO A 288 -6.26 18.83 17.46
N VAL A 289 -7.34 18.12 17.24
CA VAL A 289 -7.33 16.70 16.85
C VAL A 289 -7.38 16.61 15.33
N LEU A 290 -6.43 15.92 14.72
CA LEU A 290 -6.40 15.67 13.29
C LEU A 290 -7.11 14.34 12.97
N ARG A 291 -7.98 14.35 11.96
CA ARG A 291 -8.69 13.17 11.47
C ARG A 291 -8.69 13.17 9.94
N SER A 292 -8.38 12.03 9.36
CA SER A 292 -8.39 11.82 7.91
C SER A 292 -9.67 11.10 7.51
N TYR A 293 -10.37 11.62 6.51
CA TYR A 293 -11.59 11.05 5.95
C TYR A 293 -11.49 10.98 4.44
N SER A 294 -11.82 9.82 3.86
CA SER A 294 -11.92 9.68 2.40
C SER A 294 -13.06 10.51 1.85
N LEU A 295 -12.84 11.13 0.70
CA LEU A 295 -13.90 11.83 -0.03
C LEU A 295 -14.92 10.83 -0.53
N SER A 296 -16.20 11.10 -0.31
CA SER A 296 -17.33 10.26 -0.68
C SER A 296 -18.26 10.89 -1.72
N ASN A 297 -17.90 12.05 -2.29
CA ASN A 297 -18.62 12.70 -3.37
C ASN A 297 -17.99 12.49 -4.74
N LEU A 298 -18.78 12.72 -5.80
CA LEU A 298 -18.27 12.76 -7.17
C LEU A 298 -17.33 13.95 -7.37
N PRO A 299 -16.35 13.85 -8.28
CA PRO A 299 -15.50 14.98 -8.66
C PRO A 299 -16.35 16.16 -9.17
N ASN A 300 -15.83 17.38 -9.02
CA ASN A 300 -16.42 18.61 -9.57
C ASN A 300 -17.79 19.04 -8.99
N THR A 301 -18.11 18.66 -7.76
CA THR A 301 -19.38 19.07 -7.13
C THR A 301 -19.32 20.41 -6.41
N GLY A 302 -18.16 21.09 -6.42
CA GLY A 302 -17.98 22.38 -5.73
C GLY A 302 -17.91 22.28 -4.20
N HIS A 303 -18.00 21.08 -3.67
CA HIS A 303 -17.87 20.78 -2.23
C HIS A 303 -17.15 19.46 -2.02
N TYR A 304 -16.66 19.24 -0.81
CA TYR A 304 -16.17 17.93 -0.37
C TYR A 304 -17.22 17.27 0.54
N ARG A 305 -17.44 15.98 0.36
CA ARG A 305 -18.28 15.18 1.24
C ARG A 305 -17.46 14.06 1.85
N VAL A 306 -17.59 13.89 3.16
CA VAL A 306 -16.96 12.79 3.90
C VAL A 306 -18.03 12.04 4.69
N SER A 307 -18.01 10.71 4.65
CA SER A 307 -18.93 9.88 5.43
C SER A 307 -18.24 9.39 6.68
N ILE A 308 -18.86 9.61 7.83
CA ILE A 308 -18.31 9.37 9.15
C ILE A 308 -19.20 8.35 9.86
N LYS A 309 -18.60 7.22 10.26
CA LYS A 309 -19.28 6.23 11.09
C LYS A 309 -19.15 6.62 12.56
N GLU A 310 -20.31 6.70 13.24
CA GLU A 310 -20.38 6.90 14.69
C GLU A 310 -20.11 5.57 15.40
N GLU A 311 -19.06 5.52 16.23
CA GLU A 311 -18.77 4.38 17.08
C GLU A 311 -19.15 4.71 18.53
N GLU A 312 -19.76 3.77 19.26
CA GLU A 312 -20.27 3.98 20.63
C GLU A 312 -19.22 4.45 21.65
N LYS A 313 -17.93 4.23 21.36
CA LYS A 313 -16.80 4.64 22.21
C LYS A 313 -15.97 5.80 21.63
N ALA A 314 -16.33 6.35 20.47
CA ALA A 314 -15.65 7.52 19.95
C ALA A 314 -16.07 8.77 20.74
N LEU A 315 -15.10 9.61 21.12
CA LEU A 315 -15.35 10.95 21.66
C LEU A 315 -16.48 11.63 20.84
N ARG A 316 -17.62 11.84 21.47
CA ARG A 316 -18.80 12.40 20.83
C ARG A 316 -18.43 13.76 20.22
N VAL A 317 -18.41 13.84 18.91
CA VAL A 317 -18.41 15.10 18.15
C VAL A 317 -19.81 15.75 18.29
N ARG A 318 -20.43 15.65 19.46
CA ARG A 318 -21.78 16.17 19.71
C ARG A 318 -21.84 17.65 20.09
N SER A 319 -20.71 18.33 20.16
CA SER A 319 -20.73 19.75 20.53
C SER A 319 -19.62 20.59 19.89
N CYS A 320 -19.34 20.40 18.61
CA CYS A 320 -18.87 21.56 17.87
C CYS A 320 -20.12 22.37 17.58
N ALA A 321 -20.50 23.25 18.53
CA ALA A 321 -21.44 24.31 18.26
C ALA A 321 -20.89 25.06 17.05
N LEU A 322 -21.65 25.02 15.99
CA LEU A 322 -21.57 25.96 14.89
C LEU A 322 -22.15 27.27 15.48
N GLU A 323 -21.33 28.07 16.16
CA GLU A 323 -21.59 29.49 16.39
C GLU A 323 -20.72 30.30 15.45
#